data_5e708bc55cba90daa47099033fca48fa
#
_entry.id   5e708bc55cba90daa47099033fca48fa
#
_cell.length_a   1.000
_cell.length_b   1.000
_cell.length_c   1.000
_cell.angle_alpha   90.00
_cell.angle_beta   90.00
_cell.angle_gamma   90.00
#
_symmetry.space_group_name_H-M   'P 1'
#
loop_
_entity.id
_entity.type
_entity.pdbx_description
1 polymer ?
#
loop_
_entity_poly.entity_id
_entity_poly.type
_entity_poly.pdbx_seq_one_letter_code
_entity_poly.pdbx_strand_id
1 'polypeptide(L)'
;KVGYKYIGMNILNTYNNATPQPSDPRDNTETYRVLSGYWRLGESWINPVNGQPTKKAYSGDPVTGTGWVMTGGSDRRWIQSFGPFNMSPNDTQSIIVAQVIARGSSNLNSITHLRTLSDHVQDIYNENFQSVLAVNNISSEVPAQFELFQNYPNPFNPVTNIKFGI
;
A
#
# COMPACT_ATOMS: atom_id res chain seq x y z
N LYS A 1 9.89 11.70 12.01
CA LYS A 1 10.82 10.80 12.72
C LYS A 1 12.24 11.09 12.28
N VAL A 2 13.16 11.30 13.21
CA VAL A 2 14.60 11.43 12.91
C VAL A 2 15.09 10.09 12.35
N GLY A 3 15.75 10.12 11.18
CA GLY A 3 16.30 8.92 10.53
C GLY A 3 15.37 8.24 9.50
N TYR A 4 14.13 8.69 9.34
CA TYR A 4 13.25 8.16 8.30
C TYR A 4 13.15 9.10 7.10
N LYS A 5 13.37 8.57 5.92
CA LYS A 5 13.17 9.30 4.67
C LYS A 5 11.89 8.78 4.03
N TYR A 6 10.96 9.69 3.76
CA TYR A 6 9.82 9.35 2.91
C TYR A 6 10.33 9.11 1.49
N ILE A 7 10.18 7.90 1.02
CA ILE A 7 10.55 7.51 -0.34
C ILE A 7 9.24 7.27 -1.06
N GLY A 8 8.79 8.26 -1.83
CA GLY A 8 7.56 8.16 -2.60
C GLY A 8 7.62 7.06 -3.65
N MET A 9 6.46 6.65 -4.13
CA MET A 9 6.33 5.73 -5.26
C MET A 9 7.04 6.30 -6.49
N ASN A 10 8.01 5.56 -7.03
CA ASN A 10 8.79 6.04 -8.16
C ASN A 10 8.19 5.70 -9.51
N ILE A 11 7.38 4.63 -9.61
CA ILE A 11 6.92 4.15 -10.92
C ILE A 11 5.52 3.58 -10.85
N LEU A 12 4.70 3.96 -11.81
CA LEU A 12 3.61 3.17 -12.31
C LEU A 12 4.00 2.68 -13.71
N ASN A 13 4.27 1.39 -13.86
CA ASN A 13 4.54 0.80 -15.16
C ASN A 13 3.30 0.08 -15.67
N THR A 14 2.99 0.24 -16.94
CA THR A 14 1.90 -0.48 -17.59
C THR A 14 2.47 -1.33 -18.70
N TYR A 15 2.15 -2.61 -18.65
CA TYR A 15 2.54 -3.54 -19.69
C TYR A 15 1.55 -3.50 -20.84
N ASN A 16 2.06 -3.33 -22.03
CA ASN A 16 1.31 -3.50 -23.28
C ASN A 16 2.14 -4.40 -24.18
N ASN A 17 1.64 -5.58 -24.50
CA ASN A 17 2.34 -6.54 -25.35
C ASN A 17 2.56 -6.04 -26.80
N ALA A 18 1.94 -4.91 -27.18
CA ALA A 18 2.00 -4.39 -28.55
C ALA A 18 3.25 -3.55 -28.86
N THR A 19 4.02 -3.10 -27.86
CA THR A 19 5.23 -2.31 -28.07
C THR A 19 6.40 -2.84 -27.23
N PRO A 20 7.66 -2.81 -27.74
CA PRO A 20 8.79 -3.36 -26.99
C PRO A 20 9.08 -2.62 -25.67
N GLN A 21 8.65 -1.38 -25.53
CA GLN A 21 9.00 -0.50 -24.42
C GLN A 21 8.28 -0.83 -23.11
N PRO A 22 6.94 -0.93 -23.04
CA PRO A 22 6.23 -1.20 -21.79
C PRO A 22 6.05 -2.70 -21.49
N SER A 23 6.91 -3.58 -22.02
CA SER A 23 6.85 -5.00 -21.73
C SER A 23 7.68 -5.38 -20.49
N ASP A 24 7.46 -6.60 -19.98
CA ASP A 24 8.17 -7.14 -18.83
C ASP A 24 9.69 -7.06 -19.03
N PRO A 25 10.46 -6.73 -17.98
CA PRO A 25 11.91 -6.80 -18.02
C PRO A 25 12.36 -8.26 -18.20
N ARG A 26 13.41 -8.46 -18.98
CA ARG A 26 13.91 -9.78 -19.39
C ARG A 26 15.14 -10.23 -18.62
N ASP A 27 15.84 -9.30 -18.00
CA ASP A 27 17.07 -9.53 -17.25
C ASP A 27 17.20 -8.57 -16.06
N ASN A 28 18.24 -8.75 -15.26
CA ASN A 28 18.49 -7.96 -14.07
C ASN A 28 18.73 -6.47 -14.38
N THR A 29 19.35 -6.16 -15.52
CA THR A 29 19.64 -4.80 -15.95
C THR A 29 18.35 -4.06 -16.32
N GLU A 30 17.50 -4.70 -17.12
CA GLU A 30 16.18 -4.18 -17.46
C GLU A 30 15.31 -4.02 -16.21
N THR A 31 15.33 -4.99 -15.29
CA THR A 31 14.63 -4.94 -14.01
C THR A 31 15.09 -3.73 -13.17
N TYR A 32 16.40 -3.52 -13.03
CA TYR A 32 16.92 -2.39 -12.29
C TYR A 32 16.54 -1.04 -12.91
N ARG A 33 16.53 -0.93 -14.23
CA ARG A 33 16.09 0.27 -14.95
C ARG A 33 14.62 0.57 -14.66
N VAL A 34 13.76 -0.44 -14.73
CA VAL A 34 12.33 -0.31 -14.42
C VAL A 34 12.13 0.10 -12.96
N LEU A 35 12.81 -0.52 -12.01
CA LEU A 35 12.79 -0.13 -10.60
C LEU A 35 13.35 1.28 -10.37
N SER A 36 14.21 1.78 -11.24
CA SER A 36 14.80 3.12 -11.18
C SER A 36 13.96 4.20 -11.86
N GLY A 37 12.81 3.86 -12.47
CA GLY A 37 11.90 4.80 -13.10
C GLY A 37 12.10 5.00 -14.58
N TYR A 38 12.73 4.08 -15.24
CA TYR A 38 12.95 4.12 -16.68
C TYR A 38 12.16 3.03 -17.40
N TRP A 39 12.07 3.14 -18.70
CA TRP A 39 11.69 2.01 -19.53
C TRP A 39 12.73 0.90 -19.41
N ARG A 40 12.34 -0.34 -19.73
CA ARG A 40 13.25 -1.47 -19.63
C ARG A 40 14.55 -1.33 -20.45
N LEU A 41 14.51 -0.59 -21.56
CA LEU A 41 15.69 -0.30 -22.38
C LEU A 41 16.49 0.92 -21.91
N GLY A 42 15.99 1.67 -20.93
CA GLY A 42 16.69 2.78 -20.26
C GLY A 42 16.21 4.17 -20.64
N GLU A 43 15.24 4.30 -21.52
CA GLU A 43 14.67 5.59 -21.88
C GLU A 43 13.79 6.13 -20.73
N SER A 44 13.71 7.46 -20.63
CA SER A 44 12.78 8.13 -19.71
C SER A 44 11.34 8.06 -20.22
N TRP A 45 10.41 7.99 -19.29
CA TRP A 45 9.03 8.32 -19.57
C TRP A 45 8.93 9.79 -19.96
N ILE A 46 8.09 10.10 -20.93
CA ILE A 46 7.77 11.48 -21.30
C ILE A 46 6.33 11.75 -20.89
N ASN A 47 6.13 12.77 -20.07
CA ASN A 47 4.79 13.21 -19.71
C ASN A 47 4.13 13.90 -20.91
N PRO A 48 3.04 13.36 -21.48
CA PRO A 48 2.44 13.90 -22.69
C PRO A 48 1.77 15.25 -22.48
N VAL A 49 1.56 15.69 -21.23
CA VAL A 49 0.91 16.98 -20.94
C VAL A 49 1.90 18.14 -21.06
N ASN A 50 3.17 17.91 -20.71
CA ASN A 50 4.18 18.98 -20.68
C ASN A 50 5.45 18.65 -21.49
N GLY A 51 5.54 17.46 -22.07
CA GLY A 51 6.69 17.01 -22.86
C GLY A 51 7.96 16.74 -22.05
N GLN A 52 7.90 16.74 -20.72
CA GLN A 52 9.09 16.61 -19.86
C GLN A 52 9.35 15.16 -19.44
N PRO A 53 10.61 14.77 -19.30
CA PRO A 53 10.96 13.48 -18.72
C PRO A 53 10.41 13.34 -17.28
N THR A 54 9.90 12.17 -16.97
CA THR A 54 9.36 11.87 -15.64
C THR A 54 9.68 10.43 -15.23
N LYS A 55 9.69 10.19 -13.95
CA LYS A 55 9.74 8.83 -13.35
C LYS A 55 8.38 8.36 -12.85
N LYS A 56 7.34 9.17 -13.02
CA LYS A 56 5.97 8.85 -12.59
C LYS A 56 5.04 8.92 -13.79
N ALA A 57 4.69 7.76 -14.33
CA ALA A 57 3.62 7.67 -15.32
C ALA A 57 2.26 7.96 -14.67
N TYR A 58 1.34 8.50 -15.47
CA TYR A 58 -0.05 8.75 -15.05
C TYR A 58 -0.17 9.57 -13.75
N SER A 59 0.62 10.63 -13.66
CA SER A 59 0.67 11.52 -12.50
C SER A 59 -0.52 12.50 -12.41
N GLY A 60 -1.53 12.35 -13.27
CA GLY A 60 -2.74 13.14 -13.23
C GLY A 60 -3.76 12.70 -12.17
N ASP A 61 -4.81 13.47 -12.07
CA ASP A 61 -5.92 13.19 -11.15
C ASP A 61 -7.15 12.66 -11.93
N PRO A 62 -7.50 11.38 -11.81
CA PRO A 62 -8.65 10.81 -12.49
C PRO A 62 -9.99 11.33 -11.96
N VAL A 63 -10.06 11.85 -10.72
CA VAL A 63 -11.30 12.39 -10.13
C VAL A 63 -11.65 13.72 -10.78
N THR A 64 -10.68 14.58 -10.98
CA THR A 64 -10.86 15.88 -11.66
C THR A 64 -10.65 15.82 -13.17
N GLY A 65 -10.11 14.70 -13.67
CA GLY A 65 -9.78 14.54 -15.10
C GLY A 65 -8.60 15.41 -15.54
N THR A 66 -7.75 15.86 -14.64
CA THR A 66 -6.64 16.78 -14.94
C THR A 66 -5.29 16.06 -15.00
N GLY A 67 -4.38 16.61 -15.80
CA GLY A 67 -3.02 16.06 -15.95
C GLY A 67 -2.98 14.78 -16.78
N TRP A 68 -1.94 14.00 -16.62
CA TRP A 68 -1.74 12.75 -17.33
C TRP A 68 -2.52 11.61 -16.68
N VAL A 69 -3.74 11.40 -17.11
CA VAL A 69 -4.63 10.33 -16.62
C VAL A 69 -4.56 9.14 -17.57
N MET A 70 -4.60 7.94 -17.02
CA MET A 70 -4.66 6.71 -17.79
C MET A 70 -6.03 6.57 -18.46
N THR A 71 -6.05 6.29 -19.75
CA THR A 71 -7.25 6.00 -20.54
C THR A 71 -7.20 4.59 -21.11
N GLY A 72 -8.36 3.97 -21.27
CA GLY A 72 -8.49 2.62 -21.84
C GLY A 72 -8.20 1.49 -20.82
N GLY A 73 -8.67 0.28 -21.16
CA GLY A 73 -8.49 -0.95 -20.40
C GLY A 73 -7.58 -1.93 -21.13
N SER A 74 -6.52 -2.40 -20.47
CA SER A 74 -5.69 -3.51 -20.91
C SER A 74 -5.09 -4.18 -19.66
N ASP A 75 -4.36 -5.26 -19.83
CA ASP A 75 -3.58 -5.84 -18.71
C ASP A 75 -2.66 -4.75 -18.14
N ARG A 76 -2.80 -4.49 -16.85
CA ARG A 76 -2.10 -3.42 -16.14
C ARG A 76 -1.35 -4.02 -14.95
N ARG A 77 -0.08 -3.74 -14.92
CA ARG A 77 0.79 -4.09 -13.80
C ARG A 77 1.47 -2.81 -13.33
N TRP A 78 1.74 -2.71 -12.06
CA TRP A 78 2.43 -1.57 -11.49
C TRP A 78 3.58 -2.05 -10.62
N ILE A 79 4.64 -1.27 -10.59
CA ILE A 79 5.80 -1.49 -9.75
C ILE A 79 5.97 -0.26 -8.85
N GLN A 80 6.16 -0.52 -7.58
CA GLN A 80 6.54 0.48 -6.61
C GLN A 80 7.93 0.14 -6.09
N SER A 81 8.84 1.11 -6.14
CA SER A 81 10.20 0.95 -5.67
C SER A 81 10.57 2.01 -4.65
N PHE A 82 11.48 1.67 -3.76
CA PHE A 82 12.04 2.52 -2.73
C PHE A 82 13.55 2.59 -2.90
N GLY A 83 14.12 3.79 -2.83
CA GLY A 83 15.55 3.95 -3.00
C GLY A 83 15.92 4.91 -4.13
N PRO A 84 17.14 4.85 -4.66
CA PRO A 84 18.23 3.97 -4.20
C PRO A 84 18.78 4.36 -2.82
N PHE A 85 19.29 3.37 -2.10
CA PHE A 85 20.01 3.56 -0.84
C PHE A 85 21.28 2.71 -0.82
N ASN A 86 22.32 3.18 -0.14
CA ASN A 86 23.55 2.43 0.06
C ASN A 86 23.44 1.60 1.34
N MET A 87 23.98 0.39 1.32
CA MET A 87 24.08 -0.47 2.49
C MET A 87 25.55 -0.82 2.71
N SER A 88 26.03 -0.57 3.91
CA SER A 88 27.34 -1.07 4.37
C SER A 88 27.20 -2.52 4.89
N PRO A 89 28.28 -3.29 4.99
CA PRO A 89 28.22 -4.57 5.66
C PRO A 89 27.62 -4.44 7.07
N ASN A 90 26.65 -5.32 7.40
CA ASN A 90 25.88 -5.32 8.63
C ASN A 90 24.81 -4.22 8.78
N ASP A 91 24.60 -3.36 7.79
CA ASP A 91 23.48 -2.44 7.78
C ASP A 91 22.14 -3.17 7.63
N THR A 92 21.12 -2.64 8.30
CA THR A 92 19.74 -3.11 8.17
C THR A 92 18.85 -1.95 7.77
N GLN A 93 18.02 -2.17 6.75
CA GLN A 93 16.99 -1.23 6.33
C GLN A 93 15.61 -1.82 6.62
N SER A 94 14.73 -0.99 7.16
CA SER A 94 13.34 -1.38 7.42
C SER A 94 12.40 -0.56 6.55
N ILE A 95 11.48 -1.22 5.88
CA ILE A 95 10.46 -0.59 5.03
C ILE A 95 9.09 -1.00 5.56
N ILE A 96 8.24 -0.01 5.78
CA ILE A 96 6.86 -0.23 6.17
C ILE A 96 5.98 0.03 4.94
N VAL A 97 5.17 -0.95 4.59
CA VAL A 97 4.25 -0.89 3.46
C VAL A 97 2.83 -1.07 3.96
N ALA A 98 1.94 -0.18 3.55
CA ALA A 98 0.51 -0.33 3.80
C ALA A 98 -0.20 -0.68 2.49
N GLN A 99 -1.04 -1.70 2.53
CA GLN A 99 -1.98 -2.00 1.46
C GLN A 99 -3.36 -1.46 1.85
N VAL A 100 -3.88 -0.55 1.03
CA VAL A 100 -5.12 0.15 1.32
C VAL A 100 -6.14 -0.15 0.22
N ILE A 101 -7.35 -0.52 0.60
CA ILE A 101 -8.44 -0.82 -0.31
C ILE A 101 -9.67 -0.02 0.13
N ALA A 102 -10.29 0.67 -0.82
CA ALA A 102 -11.53 1.41 -0.57
C ALA A 102 -12.55 1.18 -1.68
N ARG A 103 -13.82 1.20 -1.31
CA ARG A 103 -14.95 1.11 -2.24
C ARG A 103 -15.92 2.26 -1.97
N GLY A 104 -16.30 2.95 -3.02
CA GLY A 104 -17.32 3.98 -3.02
C GLY A 104 -18.52 3.61 -3.89
N SER A 105 -19.42 4.56 -4.09
CA SER A 105 -20.62 4.40 -4.94
C SER A 105 -20.31 4.34 -6.44
N SER A 106 -19.13 4.78 -6.84
CA SER A 106 -18.60 4.71 -8.20
C SER A 106 -17.08 4.49 -8.19
N ASN A 107 -16.50 4.22 -9.37
CA ASN A 107 -15.05 4.11 -9.53
C ASN A 107 -14.30 5.38 -9.06
N LEU A 108 -14.77 6.57 -9.47
CA LEU A 108 -14.14 7.83 -9.07
C LEU A 108 -14.36 8.14 -7.57
N ASN A 109 -15.54 7.83 -7.05
CA ASN A 109 -15.80 7.97 -5.61
C ASN A 109 -14.95 6.99 -4.79
N SER A 110 -14.66 5.79 -5.31
CA SER A 110 -13.72 4.86 -4.67
C SER A 110 -12.32 5.46 -4.53
N ILE A 111 -11.85 6.23 -5.52
CA ILE A 111 -10.57 6.93 -5.45
C ILE A 111 -10.58 8.00 -4.36
N THR A 112 -11.67 8.75 -4.23
CA THR A 112 -11.82 9.75 -3.17
C THR A 112 -11.73 9.10 -1.78
N HIS A 113 -12.47 8.00 -1.58
CA HIS A 113 -12.40 7.25 -0.32
C HIS A 113 -11.01 6.65 -0.06
N LEU A 114 -10.35 6.15 -1.11
CA LEU A 114 -8.99 5.61 -1.00
C LEU A 114 -7.98 6.68 -0.55
N ARG A 115 -8.12 7.91 -1.04
CA ARG A 115 -7.26 9.04 -0.61
C ARG A 115 -7.46 9.34 0.88
N THR A 116 -8.70 9.51 1.31
CA THR A 116 -9.02 9.74 2.73
C THR A 116 -8.46 8.63 3.63
N LEU A 117 -8.61 7.38 3.21
CA LEU A 117 -8.07 6.24 3.96
C LEU A 117 -6.54 6.21 3.95
N SER A 118 -5.92 6.58 2.83
CA SER A 118 -4.45 6.70 2.72
C SER A 118 -3.89 7.78 3.65
N ASP A 119 -4.56 8.93 3.73
CA ASP A 119 -4.18 10.01 4.63
C ASP A 119 -4.28 9.54 6.10
N HIS A 120 -5.36 8.86 6.46
CA HIS A 120 -5.51 8.28 7.79
C HIS A 120 -4.43 7.25 8.14
N VAL A 121 -4.06 6.39 7.21
CA VAL A 121 -2.94 5.44 7.39
C VAL A 121 -1.61 6.18 7.57
N GLN A 122 -1.41 7.30 6.86
CA GLN A 122 -0.23 8.14 7.05
C GLN A 122 -0.22 8.77 8.44
N ASP A 123 -1.36 9.21 8.96
CA ASP A 123 -1.47 9.76 10.31
C ASP A 123 -1.13 8.70 11.37
N ILE A 124 -1.67 7.49 11.24
CA ILE A 124 -1.32 6.35 12.09
C ILE A 124 0.19 6.10 12.12
N TYR A 125 0.83 6.15 10.95
CA TYR A 125 2.29 6.01 10.86
C TYR A 125 3.02 7.16 11.56
N ASN A 126 2.58 8.40 11.37
CA ASN A 126 3.17 9.59 11.97
C ASN A 126 3.06 9.57 13.50
N GLU A 127 1.97 9.03 14.03
CA GLU A 127 1.72 8.83 15.46
C GLU A 127 2.44 7.60 16.04
N ASN A 128 3.27 6.93 15.27
CA ASN A 128 3.98 5.74 15.72
C ASN A 128 3.03 4.57 16.06
N PHE A 129 1.91 4.45 15.36
CA PHE A 129 0.87 3.44 15.58
C PHE A 129 0.17 3.52 16.95
N GLN A 130 0.28 4.65 17.66
CA GLN A 130 -0.32 4.82 18.98
C GLN A 130 -1.85 4.60 18.96
N SER A 131 -2.53 5.13 17.95
CA SER A 131 -3.97 4.99 17.79
C SER A 131 -4.43 3.56 17.49
N VAL A 132 -3.56 2.74 16.90
CA VAL A 132 -3.85 1.32 16.58
C VAL A 132 -3.48 0.41 17.74
N LEU A 133 -2.46 0.79 18.52
CA LEU A 133 -1.98 0.04 19.68
C LEU A 133 -2.83 0.32 20.94
N ALA A 134 -3.77 1.25 20.88
CA ALA A 134 -4.74 1.44 21.94
C ALA A 134 -5.68 0.23 22.02
N VAL A 135 -5.23 -0.80 22.70
CA VAL A 135 -6.09 -1.89 23.13
C VAL A 135 -7.11 -1.26 24.09
N ASN A 136 -8.36 -1.12 23.65
CA ASN A 136 -9.42 -0.81 24.58
C ASN A 136 -9.50 -1.96 25.59
N ASN A 137 -9.18 -1.66 26.81
CA ASN A 137 -9.30 -2.64 27.90
C ASN A 137 -10.78 -3.06 27.97
N ILE A 138 -11.09 -4.28 27.55
CA ILE A 138 -12.45 -4.83 27.56
C ILE A 138 -12.94 -4.98 29.01
N SER A 139 -12.00 -5.11 29.96
CA SER A 139 -12.25 -5.13 31.40
C SER A 139 -11.04 -4.57 32.15
N SER A 140 -11.29 -3.77 33.17
CA SER A 140 -10.27 -3.35 34.14
C SER A 140 -10.08 -4.37 35.26
N GLU A 141 -10.89 -5.42 35.29
CA GLU A 141 -10.77 -6.49 36.26
C GLU A 141 -9.74 -7.52 35.77
N VAL A 142 -8.66 -7.66 36.51
CA VAL A 142 -7.71 -8.76 36.33
C VAL A 142 -8.25 -9.94 37.12
N PRO A 143 -8.65 -11.05 36.47
CA PRO A 143 -9.09 -12.23 37.20
C PRO A 143 -8.01 -12.73 38.16
N ALA A 144 -8.39 -13.02 39.41
CA ALA A 144 -7.47 -13.52 40.40
C ALA A 144 -7.02 -14.97 40.15
N GLN A 145 -7.74 -15.68 39.28
CA GLN A 145 -7.49 -17.08 38.90
C GLN A 145 -7.94 -17.35 37.49
N PHE A 146 -7.25 -18.24 36.79
CA PHE A 146 -7.73 -18.79 35.51
C PHE A 146 -8.89 -19.74 35.78
N GLU A 147 -10.05 -19.43 35.22
CA GLU A 147 -11.27 -20.23 35.38
C GLU A 147 -11.93 -20.48 34.04
N LEU A 148 -12.41 -21.69 33.85
CA LEU A 148 -13.28 -22.08 32.76
C LEU A 148 -14.58 -22.59 33.30
N PHE A 149 -15.65 -21.87 33.13
CA PHE A 149 -16.96 -22.27 33.58
C PHE A 149 -17.62 -23.26 32.60
N GLN A 150 -18.50 -24.08 33.11
CA GLN A 150 -19.28 -24.97 32.26
C GLN A 150 -20.15 -24.15 31.31
N ASN A 151 -20.21 -24.59 30.08
CA ASN A 151 -21.06 -23.94 29.09
C ASN A 151 -22.55 -24.06 29.47
N TYR A 152 -23.29 -22.99 29.23
CA TYR A 152 -24.74 -22.96 29.50
C TYR A 152 -25.49 -22.37 28.31
N PRO A 153 -26.62 -22.99 27.89
CA PRO A 153 -27.14 -24.28 28.34
C PRO A 153 -26.26 -25.47 27.91
N ASN A 154 -26.31 -26.54 28.69
CA ASN A 154 -25.68 -27.83 28.37
C ASN A 154 -26.62 -28.96 28.72
N PRO A 155 -27.19 -29.75 27.80
CA PRO A 155 -26.89 -29.70 26.35
C PRO A 155 -27.30 -28.38 25.67
N PHE A 156 -26.55 -27.96 24.62
CA PHE A 156 -26.84 -26.74 23.88
C PHE A 156 -27.81 -26.99 22.71
N ASN A 157 -28.64 -25.97 22.41
CA ASN A 157 -29.49 -25.96 21.21
C ASN A 157 -29.96 -24.52 20.93
N PRO A 158 -29.60 -23.90 19.81
CA PRO A 158 -28.46 -24.14 18.92
C PRO A 158 -27.21 -23.41 19.38
N VAL A 159 -27.22 -22.64 20.48
CA VAL A 159 -26.14 -21.80 20.97
C VAL A 159 -25.86 -22.08 22.45
N THR A 160 -24.62 -22.02 22.84
CA THR A 160 -24.18 -22.05 24.25
C THR A 160 -23.23 -20.91 24.55
N ASN A 161 -23.17 -20.47 25.80
CA ASN A 161 -22.22 -19.48 26.28
C ASN A 161 -21.09 -20.16 27.03
N ILE A 162 -19.86 -19.78 26.73
CA ILE A 162 -18.67 -20.21 27.47
C ILE A 162 -18.12 -18.99 28.17
N LYS A 163 -18.06 -19.04 29.49
CA LYS A 163 -17.46 -18.00 30.34
C LYS A 163 -16.09 -18.44 30.80
N PHE A 164 -15.10 -17.58 30.70
CA PHE A 164 -13.74 -17.86 31.17
C PHE A 164 -13.12 -16.62 31.79
N GLY A 165 -12.21 -16.83 32.73
CA GLY A 165 -11.33 -15.79 33.29
C GLY A 165 -9.88 -16.11 32.93
N ILE A 166 -9.12 -15.10 32.48
CA ILE A 166 -7.69 -15.17 32.14
C ILE A 166 -6.94 -14.00 32.76
#